data_90f053fff1c9fdd7357787db8ddad213
#
_entry.id   90f053fff1c9fdd7357787db8ddad213
#
_cell.length_a   1.000
_cell.length_b   1.000
_cell.length_c   1.000
_cell.angle_alpha   90.00
_cell.angle_beta   90.00
_cell.angle_gamma   90.00
#
_symmetry.space_group_name_H-M   'P 1'
#
loop_
_entity.id
_entity.type
_entity.pdbx_description
1 polymer ?
#
loop_
_entity_poly.entity_id
_entity_poly.type
_entity_poly.pdbx_seq_one_letter_code
_entity_poly.pdbx_strand_id
1 'polypeptide(L)'
;MPVALANIRSELLPGLFDVRGSYDMIPRQWDKVFKTHKSSMAVERSTQMAFVALPYLKDEGAATQFDNAAGERFTWAFVHIEVALGYAITRKAIDDLLYKAQFNPTNLKLQEAFAQFKEIQAANILNLGTTYNSAQVGDGVAFFSTAHPYDGGTWANTSTTPKSLNEST
;
A
#
# COMPACT_ATOMS: atom_id res chain seq x y z
N MET A 1 -35.77 -32.40 11.27
CA MET A 1 -34.60 -32.78 12.09
C MET A 1 -33.80 -31.52 12.27
N PRO A 2 -33.38 -31.17 13.50
CA PRO A 2 -32.48 -30.06 13.69
C PRO A 2 -31.10 -30.39 13.05
N VAL A 3 -30.67 -29.63 12.10
CA VAL A 3 -29.34 -29.78 11.52
C VAL A 3 -28.32 -29.36 12.56
N ALA A 4 -27.41 -30.26 12.93
CA ALA A 4 -26.40 -29.96 13.92
C ALA A 4 -25.48 -28.85 13.42
N LEU A 5 -25.17 -27.88 14.28
CA LEU A 5 -24.28 -26.75 13.98
C LEU A 5 -22.90 -27.21 13.44
N ALA A 6 -22.45 -28.40 13.84
CA ALA A 6 -21.21 -29.03 13.37
C ALA A 6 -21.27 -29.35 11.85
N ASN A 7 -22.42 -29.79 11.34
CA ASN A 7 -22.58 -30.11 9.92
C ASN A 7 -22.61 -28.84 9.06
N ILE A 8 -23.19 -27.75 9.57
CA ILE A 8 -23.21 -26.46 8.88
C ILE A 8 -21.78 -25.90 8.77
N ARG A 9 -20.97 -26.01 9.84
CA ARG A 9 -19.56 -25.61 9.83
C ARG A 9 -18.74 -26.39 8.82
N SER A 10 -18.93 -27.72 8.72
CA SER A 10 -18.18 -28.54 7.77
C SER A 10 -18.52 -28.24 6.32
N GLU A 11 -19.74 -27.79 6.02
CA GLU A 11 -20.14 -27.38 4.67
C GLU A 11 -19.71 -25.95 4.32
N LEU A 12 -19.62 -25.05 5.31
CA LEU A 12 -19.20 -23.66 5.08
C LEU A 12 -17.67 -23.49 4.96
N LEU A 13 -16.88 -24.34 5.66
CA LEU A 13 -15.43 -24.28 5.62
C LEU A 13 -14.83 -24.42 4.22
N PRO A 14 -15.24 -25.38 3.37
CA PRO A 14 -14.75 -25.48 2.00
C PRO A 14 -15.01 -24.21 1.18
N GLY A 15 -16.20 -23.62 1.31
CA GLY A 15 -16.55 -22.37 0.65
C GLY A 15 -15.67 -21.19 1.06
N LEU A 16 -15.24 -21.14 2.32
CA LEU A 16 -14.29 -20.12 2.82
C LEU A 16 -12.88 -20.29 2.24
N PHE A 17 -12.44 -21.53 1.98
CA PHE A 17 -11.15 -21.77 1.32
C PHE A 17 -11.17 -21.43 -0.17
N ASP A 18 -12.27 -21.73 -0.87
CA ASP A 18 -12.48 -21.32 -2.26
C ASP A 18 -12.47 -19.80 -2.43
N VAL A 19 -12.99 -19.09 -1.43
CA VAL A 19 -12.96 -17.64 -1.35
C VAL A 19 -11.54 -17.11 -1.38
N ARG A 20 -10.61 -17.71 -0.66
CA ARG A 20 -9.21 -17.29 -0.63
C ARG A 20 -8.52 -17.44 -1.99
N GLY A 21 -8.82 -18.52 -2.72
CA GLY A 21 -8.27 -18.78 -4.05
C GLY A 21 -8.76 -17.77 -5.09
N SER A 22 -10.03 -17.38 -5.03
CA SER A 22 -10.61 -16.48 -6.03
C SER A 22 -10.19 -15.01 -5.87
N TYR A 23 -9.74 -14.59 -4.68
CA TYR A 23 -9.18 -13.24 -4.49
C TYR A 23 -7.97 -12.98 -5.39
N ASP A 24 -7.12 -13.99 -5.60
CA ASP A 24 -5.94 -13.85 -6.45
C ASP A 24 -6.26 -13.82 -7.95
N MET A 25 -7.47 -14.20 -8.34
CA MET A 25 -7.97 -14.14 -9.71
C MET A 25 -8.50 -12.75 -10.11
N ILE A 26 -8.76 -11.86 -9.15
CA ILE A 26 -9.24 -10.50 -9.43
C ILE A 26 -8.10 -9.69 -10.04
N PRO A 27 -8.28 -9.09 -11.24
CA PRO A 27 -7.23 -8.30 -11.88
C PRO A 27 -6.87 -7.09 -11.02
N ARG A 28 -5.57 -6.92 -10.79
CA ARG A 28 -5.02 -5.84 -9.99
C ARG A 28 -4.36 -4.82 -10.90
N GLN A 29 -4.51 -3.53 -10.58
CA GLN A 29 -3.86 -2.43 -11.29
C GLN A 29 -2.80 -1.75 -10.41
N TRP A 30 -3.03 -1.68 -9.11
CA TRP A 30 -2.14 -1.04 -8.15
C TRP A 30 -0.73 -1.67 -8.12
N ASP A 31 -0.59 -2.96 -8.35
CA ASP A 31 0.70 -3.67 -8.36
C ASP A 31 1.58 -3.33 -9.57
N LYS A 32 1.00 -2.76 -10.64
CA LYS A 32 1.73 -2.23 -11.80
C LYS A 32 2.41 -0.90 -11.50
N VAL A 33 1.89 -0.15 -10.54
CA VAL A 33 2.36 1.20 -10.18
C VAL A 33 3.20 1.16 -8.91
N PHE A 34 2.80 0.35 -7.93
CA PHE A 34 3.44 0.30 -6.63
C PHE A 34 4.21 -1.00 -6.42
N LYS A 35 5.42 -0.89 -5.90
CA LYS A 35 6.25 -2.03 -5.53
C LYS A 35 5.75 -2.62 -4.22
N THR A 36 5.60 -3.95 -4.19
CA THR A 36 5.18 -4.67 -2.98
C THR A 36 6.38 -5.21 -2.22
N HIS A 37 6.35 -5.07 -0.92
CA HIS A 37 7.32 -5.65 0.00
C HIS A 37 6.59 -6.54 1.00
N LYS A 38 7.20 -7.66 1.35
CA LYS A 38 6.71 -8.50 2.45
C LYS A 38 7.21 -7.91 3.77
N SER A 39 6.31 -7.79 4.73
CA SER A 39 6.62 -7.35 6.08
C SER A 39 6.41 -8.49 7.06
N SER A 40 7.25 -8.54 8.09
CA SER A 40 7.15 -9.47 9.22
C SER A 40 6.97 -8.77 10.56
N MET A 41 7.03 -7.43 10.57
CA MET A 41 6.94 -6.60 11.77
C MET A 41 5.66 -5.75 11.74
N ALA A 42 5.19 -5.35 12.91
CA ALA A 42 4.03 -4.46 13.01
C ALA A 42 4.30 -3.05 12.46
N VAL A 43 5.55 -2.61 12.49
CA VAL A 43 6.03 -1.34 11.96
C VAL A 43 7.35 -1.58 11.24
N GLU A 44 7.40 -1.29 9.98
CA GLU A 44 8.63 -1.28 9.18
C GLU A 44 9.22 0.13 9.16
N ARG A 45 10.51 0.25 9.50
CA ARG A 45 11.22 1.52 9.45
C ARG A 45 12.26 1.48 8.34
N SER A 46 12.39 2.59 7.64
CA SER A 46 13.42 2.80 6.63
C SER A 46 14.05 4.17 6.81
N THR A 47 15.35 4.24 6.63
CA THR A 47 16.11 5.47 6.78
C THR A 47 16.87 5.74 5.48
N GLN A 48 16.77 6.97 5.00
CA GLN A 48 17.57 7.43 3.87
C GLN A 48 18.94 7.85 4.36
N MET A 49 19.97 7.35 3.72
CA MET A 49 21.34 7.81 3.96
C MET A 49 21.63 9.11 3.18
N ALA A 50 22.43 9.99 3.76
CA ALA A 50 22.93 11.17 3.08
C ALA A 50 23.84 10.77 1.92
N PHE A 51 23.97 11.67 0.95
CA PHE A 51 24.92 11.49 -0.14
C PHE A 51 26.34 11.64 0.38
N VAL A 52 27.24 10.83 -0.15
CA VAL A 52 28.68 10.97 0.07
C VAL A 52 29.22 12.00 -0.93
N ALA A 53 30.13 12.85 -0.52
CA ALA A 53 30.75 13.83 -1.39
C ALA A 53 31.42 13.18 -2.60
N LEU A 54 31.52 13.95 -3.69
CA LEU A 54 32.20 13.47 -4.88
C LEU A 54 33.71 13.31 -4.59
N PRO A 55 34.38 12.28 -5.11
CA PRO A 55 35.80 12.14 -5.00
C PRO A 55 36.51 13.27 -5.73
N TYR A 56 37.66 13.68 -5.23
CA TYR A 56 38.50 14.73 -5.79
C TYR A 56 39.81 14.16 -6.32
N LEU A 57 40.43 14.91 -7.23
CA LEU A 57 41.78 14.59 -7.70
C LEU A 57 42.75 14.91 -6.59
N LYS A 58 43.59 13.92 -6.20
CA LYS A 58 44.56 14.03 -5.13
C LYS A 58 45.94 14.21 -5.76
N ASP A 59 46.68 15.25 -5.29
CA ASP A 59 48.08 15.44 -5.65
C ASP A 59 48.97 14.43 -4.92
N GLU A 60 50.11 14.14 -5.50
CA GLU A 60 51.12 13.26 -4.90
C GLU A 60 51.57 13.84 -3.54
N GLY A 61 51.53 13.01 -2.51
CA GLY A 61 51.92 13.41 -1.15
C GLY A 61 50.82 14.15 -0.35
N ALA A 62 49.67 14.52 -0.96
CA ALA A 62 48.59 15.14 -0.21
C ALA A 62 47.87 14.13 0.70
N ALA A 63 47.30 14.60 1.81
CA ALA A 63 46.53 13.78 2.72
C ALA A 63 45.17 13.44 2.07
N THR A 64 44.60 12.25 2.33
CA THR A 64 43.26 11.89 1.94
C THR A 64 42.24 12.65 2.79
N GLN A 65 41.28 13.29 2.15
CA GLN A 65 40.11 13.88 2.85
C GLN A 65 39.08 12.80 3.11
N PHE A 66 38.50 12.83 4.30
CA PHE A 66 37.41 11.96 4.68
C PHE A 66 36.13 12.76 4.66
N ASP A 67 35.09 12.17 4.06
CA ASP A 67 33.74 12.75 4.09
C ASP A 67 33.07 12.43 5.42
N ASN A 68 32.78 13.48 6.19
CA ASN A 68 32.05 13.39 7.44
C ASN A 68 30.52 13.62 7.25
N ALA A 69 30.08 13.82 6.01
CA ALA A 69 28.67 14.09 5.68
C ALA A 69 27.82 12.81 5.60
N ALA A 70 28.45 11.62 5.69
CA ALA A 70 27.73 10.36 5.72
C ALA A 70 26.90 10.26 7.01
N GLY A 71 25.61 10.59 6.93
CA GLY A 71 24.67 10.59 8.03
C GLY A 71 23.30 10.07 7.62
N GLU A 72 22.44 9.90 8.60
CA GLU A 72 21.02 9.59 8.35
C GLU A 72 20.28 10.89 8.05
N ARG A 73 19.42 10.87 7.02
CA ARG A 73 18.59 12.02 6.64
C ARG A 73 17.16 11.86 7.16
N PHE A 74 16.33 11.19 6.38
CA PHE A 74 14.93 11.02 6.70
C PHE A 74 14.65 9.59 7.12
N THR A 75 13.92 9.44 8.20
CA THR A 75 13.41 8.15 8.65
C THR A 75 11.91 8.14 8.52
N TRP A 76 11.36 7.15 7.87
CA TRP A 76 9.93 6.93 7.78
C TRP A 76 9.55 5.58 8.36
N ALA A 77 8.32 5.50 8.83
CA ALA A 77 7.76 4.31 9.42
C ALA A 77 6.46 3.92 8.70
N PHE A 78 6.40 2.68 8.24
CA PHE A 78 5.19 2.11 7.66
C PHE A 78 4.46 1.33 8.75
N VAL A 79 3.30 1.83 9.17
CA VAL A 79 2.44 1.20 10.16
C VAL A 79 1.37 0.40 9.43
N HIS A 80 1.22 -0.87 9.78
CA HIS A 80 0.18 -1.71 9.20
C HIS A 80 -1.20 -1.27 9.67
N ILE A 81 -2.14 -1.23 8.73
CA ILE A 81 -3.54 -0.89 8.98
C ILE A 81 -4.36 -2.16 8.85
N GLU A 82 -5.17 -2.44 9.84
CA GLU A 82 -6.14 -3.53 9.79
C GLU A 82 -7.40 -3.08 9.07
N VAL A 83 -7.82 -3.87 8.09
CA VAL A 83 -9.06 -3.64 7.33
C VAL A 83 -9.95 -4.84 7.51
N ALA A 84 -11.16 -4.62 7.99
CA ALA A 84 -12.12 -5.67 8.26
C ALA A 84 -13.49 -5.34 7.64
N LEU A 85 -14.10 -6.34 7.07
CA LEU A 85 -15.48 -6.30 6.58
C LEU A 85 -16.07 -7.70 6.74
N GLY A 86 -17.27 -7.80 7.25
CA GLY A 86 -17.95 -9.07 7.45
C GLY A 86 -19.43 -8.98 7.08
N TYR A 87 -20.06 -10.11 6.90
CA TYR A 87 -21.50 -10.22 6.78
C TYR A 87 -22.02 -11.29 7.74
N ALA A 88 -23.30 -11.18 8.11
CA ALA A 88 -23.95 -12.13 8.99
C ALA A 88 -25.03 -12.91 8.24
N ILE A 89 -25.10 -14.21 8.48
CA ILE A 89 -26.18 -15.07 8.01
C ILE A 89 -27.16 -15.26 9.15
N THR A 90 -28.43 -14.96 8.93
CA THR A 90 -29.46 -15.10 9.96
C THR A 90 -29.73 -16.57 10.23
N ARG A 91 -30.09 -16.89 11.48
CA ARG A 91 -30.47 -18.26 11.85
C ARG A 91 -31.65 -18.80 11.02
N LYS A 92 -32.62 -17.94 10.70
CA LYS A 92 -33.74 -18.32 9.86
C LYS A 92 -33.30 -18.74 8.45
N ALA A 93 -32.35 -18.03 7.85
CA ALA A 93 -31.79 -18.41 6.55
C ALA A 93 -31.04 -19.76 6.60
N ILE A 94 -30.43 -20.07 7.72
CA ILE A 94 -29.77 -21.37 7.96
C ILE A 94 -30.83 -22.47 8.09
N ASP A 95 -31.86 -22.25 8.91
CA ASP A 95 -32.92 -23.21 9.16
C ASP A 95 -33.74 -23.52 7.88
N ASP A 96 -33.94 -22.51 7.04
CA ASP A 96 -34.63 -22.63 5.74
C ASP A 96 -33.74 -23.14 4.60
N LEU A 97 -32.45 -23.47 4.87
CA LEU A 97 -31.43 -23.91 3.88
C LEU A 97 -31.17 -22.92 2.74
N LEU A 98 -31.54 -21.66 2.90
CA LEU A 98 -31.33 -20.60 1.89
C LEU A 98 -29.88 -20.11 1.80
N TYR A 99 -29.04 -20.45 2.78
CA TYR A 99 -27.66 -20.00 2.85
C TYR A 99 -26.80 -20.50 1.69
N LYS A 100 -27.08 -21.70 1.15
CA LYS A 100 -26.30 -22.26 0.03
C LYS A 100 -26.38 -21.41 -1.25
N ALA A 101 -27.55 -20.85 -1.55
CA ALA A 101 -27.76 -20.01 -2.73
C ALA A 101 -27.16 -18.61 -2.59
N GLN A 102 -27.08 -18.08 -1.36
CA GLN A 102 -26.64 -16.70 -1.09
C GLN A 102 -25.17 -16.62 -0.66
N PHE A 103 -24.60 -17.69 -0.14
CA PHE A 103 -23.26 -17.69 0.45
C PHE A 103 -22.18 -17.45 -0.59
N ASN A 104 -22.13 -18.21 -1.67
CA ASN A 104 -21.09 -18.07 -2.69
C ASN A 104 -21.06 -16.68 -3.35
N PRO A 105 -22.20 -16.13 -3.86
CA PRO A 105 -22.18 -14.81 -4.47
C PRO A 105 -21.83 -13.71 -3.46
N THR A 106 -22.23 -13.84 -2.19
CA THR A 106 -21.88 -12.87 -1.14
C THR A 106 -20.39 -12.91 -0.82
N ASN A 107 -19.77 -14.08 -0.80
CA ASN A 107 -18.34 -14.24 -0.62
C ASN A 107 -17.53 -13.62 -1.75
N LEU A 108 -17.92 -13.84 -3.00
CA LEU A 108 -17.28 -13.23 -4.16
C LEU A 108 -17.34 -11.70 -4.09
N LYS A 109 -18.50 -11.14 -3.75
CA LYS A 109 -18.66 -9.70 -3.56
C LYS A 109 -17.82 -9.14 -2.42
N LEU A 110 -17.67 -9.90 -1.33
CA LEU A 110 -16.78 -9.51 -0.23
C LEU A 110 -15.33 -9.40 -0.69
N GLN A 111 -14.85 -10.33 -1.50
CA GLN A 111 -13.50 -10.30 -2.06
C GLN A 111 -13.30 -9.17 -3.04
N GLU A 112 -14.28 -8.95 -3.93
CA GLU A 112 -14.28 -7.81 -4.85
C GLU A 112 -14.20 -6.50 -4.06
N ALA A 113 -14.93 -6.36 -2.95
CA ALA A 113 -14.87 -5.18 -2.09
C ALA A 113 -13.48 -4.96 -1.49
N PHE A 114 -12.81 -6.00 -1.00
CA PHE A 114 -11.42 -5.89 -0.51
C PHE A 114 -10.43 -5.54 -1.62
N ALA A 115 -10.58 -6.12 -2.82
CA ALA A 115 -9.73 -5.80 -3.96
C ALA A 115 -9.94 -4.34 -4.38
N GLN A 116 -11.19 -3.91 -4.50
CA GLN A 116 -11.54 -2.53 -4.84
C GLN A 116 -11.05 -1.53 -3.79
N PHE A 117 -11.11 -1.87 -2.50
CA PHE A 117 -10.58 -1.04 -1.43
C PHE A 117 -9.08 -0.77 -1.63
N LYS A 118 -8.28 -1.78 -1.99
CA LYS A 118 -6.85 -1.60 -2.28
C LYS A 118 -6.62 -0.69 -3.50
N GLU A 119 -7.40 -0.85 -4.57
CA GLU A 119 -7.32 0.02 -5.75
C GLU A 119 -7.62 1.48 -5.38
N ILE A 120 -8.68 1.72 -4.57
CA ILE A 120 -9.03 3.06 -4.10
C ILE A 120 -7.92 3.66 -3.25
N GLN A 121 -7.35 2.89 -2.31
CA GLN A 121 -6.25 3.38 -1.48
C GLN A 121 -5.01 3.74 -2.32
N ALA A 122 -4.68 2.91 -3.30
CA ALA A 122 -3.58 3.19 -4.21
C ALA A 122 -3.83 4.45 -5.06
N ALA A 123 -5.04 4.61 -5.60
CA ALA A 123 -5.43 5.80 -6.35
C ALA A 123 -5.42 7.06 -5.48
N ASN A 124 -5.82 6.96 -4.22
CA ASN A 124 -5.84 8.09 -3.29
C ASN A 124 -4.44 8.64 -2.98
N ILE A 125 -3.38 7.83 -3.03
CA ILE A 125 -2.00 8.30 -2.88
C ILE A 125 -1.68 9.33 -3.97
N LEU A 126 -2.13 9.09 -5.20
CA LEU A 126 -1.90 9.99 -6.33
C LEU A 126 -2.88 11.15 -6.35
N ASN A 127 -4.17 10.88 -6.10
CA ASN A 127 -5.23 11.91 -6.11
C ASN A 127 -5.05 12.96 -5.01
N LEU A 128 -4.56 12.53 -3.85
CA LEU A 128 -4.28 13.40 -2.69
C LEU A 128 -2.79 13.74 -2.58
N GLY A 129 -2.02 13.49 -3.64
CA GLY A 129 -0.57 13.65 -3.63
C GLY A 129 -0.08 15.09 -3.41
N THR A 130 -0.92 16.09 -3.62
CA THR A 130 -0.62 17.50 -3.31
C THR A 130 -0.90 17.89 -1.86
N THR A 131 -1.54 16.99 -1.09
CA THR A 131 -1.86 17.24 0.31
C THR A 131 -0.86 16.51 1.20
N TYR A 132 -0.26 17.22 2.14
CA TYR A 132 0.66 16.59 3.10
C TYR A 132 -0.08 15.58 3.99
N ASN A 133 0.48 14.39 4.05
CA ASN A 133 0.01 13.34 4.96
C ASN A 133 1.21 12.76 5.72
N SER A 134 1.27 13.01 7.01
CA SER A 134 2.36 12.57 7.89
C SER A 134 2.54 11.05 7.95
N ALA A 135 1.54 10.28 7.60
CA ALA A 135 1.63 8.82 7.54
C ALA A 135 2.32 8.29 6.27
N GLN A 136 2.48 9.13 5.24
CA GLN A 136 2.98 8.72 3.93
C GLN A 136 4.33 9.32 3.58
N VAL A 137 4.86 10.25 4.36
CA VAL A 137 5.99 11.08 3.95
C VAL A 137 7.11 11.07 4.95
N GLY A 138 8.33 10.83 4.45
CA GLY A 138 9.56 10.87 5.25
C GLY A 138 10.24 12.24 5.30
N ASP A 139 10.05 13.09 4.29
CA ASP A 139 10.71 14.40 4.15
C ASP A 139 9.88 15.58 4.64
N GLY A 140 8.65 15.36 5.10
CA GLY A 140 7.78 16.39 5.69
C GLY A 140 6.98 17.23 4.71
N VAL A 141 7.03 16.93 3.41
CA VAL A 141 6.25 17.62 2.38
C VAL A 141 5.27 16.68 1.67
N ALA A 142 4.35 17.23 0.88
CA ALA A 142 3.40 16.45 0.10
C ALA A 142 4.10 15.60 -0.97
N PHE A 143 3.49 14.49 -1.39
CA PHE A 143 4.05 13.59 -2.40
C PHE A 143 4.39 14.32 -3.72
N PHE A 144 3.52 15.21 -4.17
CA PHE A 144 3.80 16.15 -5.25
C PHE A 144 4.09 17.53 -4.65
N SER A 145 5.33 17.96 -4.68
CA SER A 145 5.78 19.23 -4.13
C SER A 145 6.86 19.88 -5.02
N THR A 146 6.93 21.19 -4.94
CA THR A 146 8.02 21.97 -5.56
C THR A 146 9.22 22.16 -4.64
N ALA A 147 9.14 21.66 -3.41
CA ALA A 147 10.09 21.97 -2.35
C ALA A 147 10.52 20.74 -1.55
N HIS A 148 10.76 19.59 -2.23
CA HIS A 148 11.35 18.44 -1.57
C HIS A 148 12.77 18.76 -1.09
N PRO A 149 13.06 18.60 0.22
CA PRO A 149 14.40 18.92 0.73
C PRO A 149 15.43 17.89 0.26
N TYR A 150 16.59 18.39 -0.17
CA TYR A 150 17.78 17.58 -0.41
C TYR A 150 19.02 18.28 0.13
N ASP A 151 20.19 17.65 0.06
CA ASP A 151 21.43 18.24 0.52
C ASP A 151 21.81 19.44 -0.35
N GLY A 152 21.75 20.64 0.25
CA GLY A 152 22.08 21.89 -0.42
C GLY A 152 20.89 22.66 -1.01
N GLY A 153 19.63 22.19 -0.82
CA GLY A 153 18.48 22.94 -1.33
C GLY A 153 17.18 22.17 -1.37
N THR A 154 16.33 22.54 -2.34
CA THR A 154 15.05 21.88 -2.61
C THR A 154 14.97 21.51 -4.08
N TRP A 155 14.24 20.44 -4.39
CA TRP A 155 13.91 20.03 -5.74
C TRP A 155 12.40 19.85 -5.91
N ALA A 156 11.93 20.02 -7.15
CA ALA A 156 10.53 19.88 -7.49
C ALA A 156 10.30 18.57 -8.27
N ASN A 157 9.27 17.80 -7.88
CA ASN A 157 8.78 16.66 -8.64
C ASN A 157 7.44 16.95 -9.34
N THR A 158 7.01 18.21 -9.31
CA THR A 158 5.82 18.69 -10.02
C THR A 158 6.17 19.90 -10.87
N SER A 159 5.42 20.08 -11.95
CA SER A 159 5.59 21.26 -12.80
C SER A 159 5.04 22.50 -12.09
N THR A 160 5.76 23.60 -12.16
CA THR A 160 5.30 24.91 -11.69
C THR A 160 4.15 25.46 -12.55
N THR A 161 4.02 24.97 -13.78
CA THR A 161 2.92 25.32 -14.69
C THR A 161 2.09 24.06 -14.94
N PRO A 162 0.86 23.98 -14.38
CA PRO A 162 -0.01 22.85 -14.64
C PRO A 162 -0.28 22.73 -16.14
N LYS A 163 0.03 21.56 -16.70
CA LYS A 163 -0.34 21.21 -18.07
C LYS A 163 -1.42 20.14 -18.01
N SER A 164 -2.50 20.32 -18.78
CA SER A 164 -3.44 19.24 -18.96
C SER A 164 -2.76 18.11 -19.75
N LEU A 165 -3.07 16.87 -19.43
CA LEU A 165 -2.70 15.70 -20.20
C LEU A 165 -3.52 15.72 -21.51
N ASN A 166 -3.19 16.60 -22.43
CA ASN A 166 -3.71 16.54 -23.77
C ASN A 166 -2.77 15.66 -24.58
N GLU A 167 -3.32 14.74 -25.36
CA GLU A 167 -2.57 14.09 -26.42
C GLU A 167 -2.00 15.20 -27.31
N SER A 168 -0.69 15.42 -27.22
CA SER A 168 -0.01 16.25 -28.21
C SER A 168 0.06 15.46 -29.50
N THR A 169 -0.70 15.88 -30.47
CA THR A 169 -0.48 15.54 -31.88
C THR A 169 0.95 15.79 -32.29
#